data_b6343d25643c6c8e1a24215edcba1581
#
_entry.id   b6343d25643c6c8e1a24215edcba1581
#
_cell.length_a   1.000
_cell.length_b   1.000
_cell.length_c   1.000
_cell.angle_alpha   90.00
_cell.angle_beta   90.00
_cell.angle_gamma   90.00
#
_symmetry.space_group_name_H-M   'P 1'
#
loop_
_entity.id
_entity.type
_entity.pdbx_description
1 polymer ?
#
loop_
_entity_poly.entity_id
_entity_poly.type
_entity_poly.pdbx_seq_one_letter_code
_entity_poly.pdbx_strand_id
1 'polypeptide(L)'
;DMIKKIAIFARTLNEEAISMEQNLTFADLGLSEEILQALEKKGYGYPTRIQAEAIPEFMQWKDVIAKAPTGTGKTFAFGIPMIEHIDAESEDLQGLILAPTRELAIQICDELRGLLTYYKNIRVAVVYGGAKIEGQIKQLKNHPQIVVATPGRLMDHYKRHTLSFDK
;
A
#
# COMPACT_ATOMS: atom_id res chain seq x y z
N ASP A 1 -1.01 -2.87 -22.11
CA ASP A 1 -0.87 -1.44 -21.78
C ASP A 1 -0.98 -1.26 -20.27
N MET A 2 0.17 -1.40 -19.62
CA MET A 2 0.24 -1.36 -18.16
C MET A 2 0.32 0.10 -17.70
N ILE A 3 -0.83 0.76 -17.60
CA ILE A 3 -0.89 2.11 -17.03
C ILE A 3 -0.69 1.98 -15.52
N LYS A 4 0.50 2.32 -15.08
CA LYS A 4 0.84 2.41 -13.66
C LYS A 4 0.04 3.56 -13.05
N LYS A 5 -0.90 3.25 -12.16
CA LYS A 5 -1.70 4.27 -11.49
C LYS A 5 -1.00 4.79 -10.26
N ILE A 6 -0.95 6.10 -10.12
CA ILE A 6 -0.24 6.80 -9.05
C ILE A 6 -1.27 7.28 -8.02
N ALA A 7 -1.12 6.86 -6.78
CA ALA A 7 -1.84 7.44 -5.66
C ALA A 7 -0.97 8.48 -4.96
N ILE A 8 -1.43 9.72 -4.91
CA ILE A 8 -0.71 10.82 -4.26
C ILE A 8 -1.49 11.24 -3.02
N PHE A 9 -0.89 11.06 -1.84
CA PHE A 9 -1.44 11.50 -0.58
C PHE A 9 -0.80 12.81 -0.12
N ALA A 10 -1.53 13.90 -0.21
CA ALA A 10 -1.09 15.21 0.27
C ALA A 10 -1.62 15.50 1.68
N ARG A 11 -0.78 16.12 2.50
CA ARG A 11 -1.16 16.56 3.85
C ARG A 11 -1.91 17.89 3.76
N THR A 12 -3.17 17.94 4.16
CA THR A 12 -3.88 19.20 4.39
C THR A 12 -4.64 19.13 5.71
N LEU A 13 -4.42 20.13 6.54
CA LEU A 13 -5.17 20.36 7.75
C LEU A 13 -6.48 21.07 7.37
N ASN A 14 -7.61 20.45 7.60
CA ASN A 14 -8.84 21.12 8.00
C ASN A 14 -9.82 20.09 8.55
N GLU A 15 -10.26 20.38 9.76
CA GLU A 15 -11.26 19.64 10.49
C GLU A 15 -12.65 20.01 9.96
N GLU A 16 -13.42 19.01 9.52
CA GLU A 16 -14.86 19.01 9.73
C GLU A 16 -15.31 17.56 9.88
N ALA A 17 -15.66 17.22 11.10
CA ALA A 17 -16.34 15.99 11.43
C ALA A 17 -17.75 16.05 10.85
N ILE A 18 -17.98 15.34 9.76
CA ILE A 18 -19.34 15.03 9.32
C ILE A 18 -19.65 13.64 9.82
N SER A 19 -20.65 13.59 10.71
CA SER A 19 -21.26 12.36 11.19
C SER A 19 -21.70 11.51 10.00
N MET A 20 -21.10 10.33 9.83
CA MET A 20 -21.52 9.39 8.81
C MET A 20 -22.64 8.52 9.37
N GLU A 21 -23.84 8.78 8.92
CA GLU A 21 -24.83 7.74 8.78
C GLU A 21 -24.29 6.75 7.76
N GLN A 22 -23.81 5.59 8.21
CA GLN A 22 -23.95 4.35 7.47
C GLN A 22 -23.20 3.24 8.22
N ASN A 23 -23.90 2.18 8.53
CA ASN A 23 -23.35 0.90 9.01
C ASN A 23 -22.57 0.17 7.91
N LEU A 24 -21.75 0.91 7.13
CA LEU A 24 -20.93 0.33 6.07
C LEU A 24 -19.77 -0.46 6.71
N THR A 25 -19.68 -1.74 6.39
CA THR A 25 -18.59 -2.60 6.83
C THR A 25 -17.56 -2.78 5.73
N PHE A 26 -16.37 -3.28 6.06
CA PHE A 26 -15.38 -3.65 5.05
C PHE A 26 -15.89 -4.74 4.11
N ALA A 27 -16.74 -5.65 4.59
CA ALA A 27 -17.35 -6.68 3.75
C ALA A 27 -18.21 -6.10 2.62
N ASP A 28 -18.82 -4.94 2.83
CA ASP A 28 -19.64 -4.25 1.83
C ASP A 28 -18.80 -3.66 0.67
N LEU A 29 -17.48 -3.60 0.82
CA LEU A 29 -16.56 -3.05 -0.18
C LEU A 29 -16.10 -4.08 -1.22
N GLY A 30 -16.56 -5.34 -1.15
CA GLY A 30 -16.22 -6.39 -2.10
C GLY A 30 -14.77 -6.89 -1.99
N LEU A 31 -14.22 -6.90 -0.78
CA LEU A 31 -12.85 -7.33 -0.49
C LEU A 31 -12.75 -8.86 -0.35
N SER A 32 -11.54 -9.37 -0.58
CA SER A 32 -11.23 -10.79 -0.39
C SER A 32 -11.38 -11.24 1.07
N GLU A 33 -11.62 -12.52 1.27
CA GLU A 33 -11.72 -13.12 2.60
C GLU A 33 -10.44 -12.93 3.41
N GLU A 34 -9.28 -13.05 2.77
CA GLU A 34 -7.97 -12.87 3.39
C GLU A 34 -7.79 -11.46 3.97
N ILE A 35 -8.21 -10.44 3.25
CA ILE A 35 -8.20 -9.04 3.72
C ILE A 35 -9.18 -8.86 4.87
N LEU A 36 -10.40 -9.37 4.74
CA LEU A 36 -11.42 -9.25 5.79
C LEU A 36 -10.97 -9.90 7.10
N GLN A 37 -10.39 -11.10 7.05
CA GLN A 37 -9.83 -11.77 8.22
C GLN A 37 -8.66 -10.99 8.84
N ALA A 38 -7.78 -10.40 8.02
CA ALA A 38 -6.69 -9.57 8.51
C ALA A 38 -7.19 -8.32 9.23
N LEU A 39 -8.22 -7.66 8.71
CA LEU A 39 -8.84 -6.49 9.31
C LEU A 39 -9.54 -6.86 10.62
N GLU A 40 -10.29 -7.95 10.66
CA GLU A 40 -10.95 -8.46 11.87
C GLU A 40 -9.93 -8.76 12.97
N LYS A 41 -8.85 -9.48 12.64
CA LYS A 41 -7.77 -9.80 13.58
C LYS A 41 -7.13 -8.54 14.18
N LYS A 42 -7.08 -7.46 13.41
CA LYS A 42 -6.56 -6.16 13.86
C LYS A 42 -7.58 -5.33 14.64
N GLY A 43 -8.83 -5.78 14.74
CA GLY A 43 -9.91 -5.06 15.42
C GLY A 43 -10.56 -3.94 14.59
N TYR A 44 -10.37 -3.93 13.27
CA TYR A 44 -10.99 -2.95 12.38
C TYR A 44 -12.31 -3.50 11.83
N GLY A 45 -13.44 -3.04 12.38
CA GLY A 45 -14.77 -3.49 11.95
C GLY A 45 -15.36 -2.63 10.83
N TYR A 46 -15.09 -1.33 10.86
CA TYR A 46 -15.69 -0.35 9.96
C TYR A 46 -14.62 0.47 9.24
N PRO A 47 -14.80 0.75 7.95
CA PRO A 47 -13.90 1.64 7.24
C PRO A 47 -14.02 3.08 7.74
N THR A 48 -12.90 3.80 7.75
CA THR A 48 -12.90 5.25 7.91
C THR A 48 -13.49 5.90 6.65
N ARG A 49 -13.81 7.19 6.74
CA ARG A 49 -14.36 7.92 5.59
C ARG A 49 -13.44 7.83 4.35
N ILE A 50 -12.14 8.08 4.52
CA ILE A 50 -11.20 8.03 3.38
C ILE A 50 -11.11 6.62 2.79
N GLN A 51 -11.20 5.57 3.61
CA GLN A 51 -11.21 4.19 3.15
C GLN A 51 -12.49 3.89 2.37
N ALA A 52 -13.65 4.26 2.90
CA ALA A 52 -14.94 4.03 2.25
C ALA A 52 -15.07 4.74 0.89
N GLU A 53 -14.51 5.94 0.77
CA GLU A 53 -14.55 6.73 -0.47
C GLU A 53 -13.47 6.29 -1.49
N ALA A 54 -12.25 6.00 -1.04
CA ALA A 54 -11.13 5.74 -1.94
C ALA A 54 -11.02 4.28 -2.41
N ILE A 55 -11.29 3.31 -1.55
CA ILE A 55 -11.15 1.88 -1.90
C ILE A 55 -11.97 1.52 -3.15
N PRO A 56 -13.27 1.86 -3.26
CA PRO A 56 -14.05 1.52 -4.44
C PRO A 56 -13.50 2.11 -5.75
N GLU A 57 -12.96 3.33 -5.69
CA GLU A 57 -12.39 3.99 -6.86
C GLU A 57 -11.08 3.32 -7.31
N PHE A 58 -10.21 2.99 -6.37
CA PHE A 58 -8.99 2.23 -6.66
C PHE A 58 -9.27 0.82 -7.18
N MET A 59 -10.31 0.16 -6.64
CA MET A 59 -10.73 -1.18 -7.11
C MET A 59 -11.16 -1.17 -8.58
N GLN A 60 -11.63 -0.03 -9.10
CA GLN A 60 -11.99 0.18 -10.50
C GLN A 60 -10.82 0.66 -11.37
N TRP A 61 -9.59 0.63 -10.88
CA TRP A 61 -8.39 1.11 -11.57
C TRP A 61 -8.41 2.59 -11.93
N LYS A 62 -9.15 3.40 -11.17
CA LYS A 62 -9.16 4.85 -11.34
C LYS A 62 -7.96 5.50 -10.67
N ASP A 63 -7.49 6.60 -11.23
CA ASP A 63 -6.53 7.48 -10.58
C ASP A 63 -7.23 8.28 -9.48
N VAL A 64 -6.66 8.32 -8.29
CA VAL A 64 -7.28 8.95 -7.12
C VAL A 64 -6.30 9.94 -6.49
N ILE A 65 -6.77 11.14 -6.22
CA ILE A 65 -6.09 12.11 -5.34
C ILE A 65 -6.90 12.20 -4.07
N ALA A 66 -6.35 11.73 -2.96
CA ALA A 66 -7.02 11.71 -1.68
C ALA A 66 -6.25 12.55 -0.65
N LYS A 67 -6.98 13.40 0.07
CA LYS A 67 -6.45 14.21 1.17
C LYS A 67 -7.18 13.87 2.45
N ALA A 68 -6.44 13.50 3.48
CA ALA A 68 -6.99 13.23 4.80
C ALA A 68 -5.94 13.51 5.88
N PRO A 69 -6.36 13.87 7.10
CA PRO A 69 -5.45 14.04 8.23
C PRO A 69 -4.65 12.76 8.54
N THR A 70 -3.55 12.93 9.27
CA THR A 70 -2.78 11.79 9.81
C THR A 70 -3.66 10.96 10.76
N GLY A 71 -3.53 9.62 10.71
CA GLY A 71 -4.28 8.72 11.59
C GLY A 71 -5.71 8.39 11.11
N THR A 72 -6.08 8.76 9.89
CA THR A 72 -7.42 8.48 9.32
C THR A 72 -7.46 7.21 8.45
N GLY A 73 -6.40 6.40 8.45
CA GLY A 73 -6.36 5.13 7.72
C GLY A 73 -6.01 5.24 6.24
N LYS A 74 -5.28 6.29 5.83
CA LYS A 74 -4.85 6.46 4.43
C LYS A 74 -4.08 5.27 3.87
N THR A 75 -3.21 4.64 4.67
CA THR A 75 -2.41 3.49 4.23
C THR A 75 -3.31 2.34 3.77
N PHE A 76 -4.36 2.04 4.50
CA PHE A 76 -5.32 1.01 4.08
C PHE A 76 -6.17 1.43 2.89
N ALA A 77 -6.44 2.73 2.75
CA ALA A 77 -7.23 3.25 1.62
C ALA A 77 -6.58 2.96 0.26
N PHE A 78 -5.25 2.98 0.16
CA PHE A 78 -4.53 2.56 -1.05
C PHE A 78 -3.93 1.16 -0.96
N GLY A 79 -3.54 0.71 0.22
CA GLY A 79 -2.89 -0.59 0.43
C GLY A 79 -3.82 -1.76 0.19
N ILE A 80 -5.05 -1.69 0.65
CA ILE A 80 -6.06 -2.74 0.42
C ILE A 80 -6.32 -2.95 -1.08
N PRO A 81 -6.69 -1.92 -1.87
CA PRO A 81 -6.88 -2.10 -3.31
C PRO A 81 -5.61 -2.57 -4.03
N MET A 82 -4.45 -2.09 -3.63
CA MET A 82 -3.18 -2.55 -4.22
C MET A 82 -3.01 -4.04 -4.02
N ILE A 83 -3.20 -4.56 -2.81
CA ILE A 83 -3.10 -6.00 -2.52
C ILE A 83 -4.14 -6.80 -3.31
N GLU A 84 -5.38 -6.33 -3.38
CA GLU A 84 -6.45 -6.98 -4.14
C GLU A 84 -6.12 -7.15 -5.63
N HIS A 85 -5.29 -6.26 -6.19
CA HIS A 85 -4.87 -6.28 -7.59
C HIS A 85 -3.56 -7.04 -7.85
N ILE A 86 -2.90 -7.58 -6.81
CA ILE A 86 -1.67 -8.36 -6.98
C ILE A 86 -1.99 -9.75 -7.52
N ASP A 87 -1.32 -10.13 -8.60
CA ASP A 87 -1.24 -11.51 -9.03
C ASP A 87 -0.17 -12.22 -8.18
N ALA A 88 -0.60 -13.05 -7.26
CA ALA A 88 0.26 -13.78 -6.34
C ALA A 88 1.09 -14.88 -7.02
N GLU A 89 0.72 -15.30 -8.23
CA GLU A 89 1.45 -16.30 -9.02
C GLU A 89 2.60 -15.67 -9.82
N SER A 90 2.59 -14.35 -10.01
CA SER A 90 3.68 -13.62 -10.66
C SER A 90 4.72 -13.18 -9.65
N GLU A 91 5.99 -13.31 -10.01
CA GLU A 91 7.13 -12.78 -9.25
C GLU A 91 7.55 -11.37 -9.69
N ASP A 92 6.80 -10.76 -10.59
CA ASP A 92 7.08 -9.41 -11.07
C ASP A 92 6.73 -8.35 -10.02
N LEU A 93 7.45 -7.24 -10.04
CA LEU A 93 7.10 -6.07 -9.26
C LEU A 93 5.81 -5.44 -9.82
N GLN A 94 4.76 -5.41 -9.02
CA GLN A 94 3.43 -4.96 -9.45
C GLN A 94 2.96 -3.69 -8.74
N GLY A 95 3.48 -3.42 -7.55
CA GLY A 95 3.12 -2.26 -6.74
C GLY A 95 4.35 -1.49 -6.26
N LEU A 96 4.32 -0.16 -6.43
CA LEU A 96 5.34 0.73 -5.91
C LEU A 96 4.71 1.83 -5.08
N ILE A 97 5.20 2.01 -3.84
CA ILE A 97 4.78 3.07 -2.94
C ILE A 97 5.98 3.96 -2.64
N LEU A 98 5.84 5.25 -2.88
CA LEU A 98 6.84 6.24 -2.52
C LEU A 98 6.47 6.92 -1.21
N ALA A 99 7.41 6.93 -0.27
CA ALA A 99 7.28 7.62 1.00
C ALA A 99 8.38 8.67 1.15
N PRO A 100 8.09 9.88 1.64
CA PRO A 100 9.07 10.95 1.71
C PRO A 100 10.14 10.72 2.78
N THR A 101 9.87 9.89 3.78
CA THR A 101 10.78 9.60 4.88
C THR A 101 10.95 8.10 5.10
N ARG A 102 12.09 7.72 5.67
CA ARG A 102 12.41 6.37 6.10
C ARG A 102 11.35 5.82 7.08
N GLU A 103 10.98 6.61 8.07
CA GLU A 103 10.04 6.22 9.12
C GLU A 103 8.67 5.89 8.52
N LEU A 104 8.18 6.71 7.61
CA LEU A 104 6.91 6.48 6.94
C LEU A 104 6.98 5.26 6.00
N ALA A 105 8.09 5.05 5.30
CA ALA A 105 8.28 3.87 4.46
C ALA A 105 8.20 2.57 5.28
N ILE A 106 8.87 2.54 6.43
CA ILE A 106 8.84 1.39 7.35
C ILE A 106 7.43 1.16 7.88
N GLN A 107 6.75 2.22 8.33
CA GLN A 107 5.38 2.13 8.84
C GLN A 107 4.42 1.57 7.79
N ILE A 108 4.46 2.10 6.57
CA ILE A 108 3.61 1.61 5.47
C ILE A 108 3.90 0.12 5.20
N CYS A 109 5.16 -0.27 5.13
CA CYS A 109 5.54 -1.67 4.91
C CYS A 109 4.99 -2.59 5.99
N ASP A 110 5.09 -2.21 7.27
CA ASP A 110 4.58 -2.99 8.39
C ASP A 110 3.05 -3.11 8.37
N GLU A 111 2.34 -2.03 8.02
CA GLU A 111 0.89 -2.03 7.87
C GLU A 111 0.45 -2.97 6.72
N LEU A 112 1.13 -2.93 5.58
CA LEU A 112 0.86 -3.84 4.45
C LEU A 112 1.14 -5.29 4.81
N ARG A 113 2.24 -5.59 5.49
CA ARG A 113 2.54 -6.95 5.97
C ARG A 113 1.47 -7.48 6.91
N GLY A 114 0.91 -6.60 7.74
CA GLY A 114 -0.21 -6.95 8.60
C GLY A 114 -1.48 -7.32 7.82
N LEU A 115 -1.75 -6.68 6.69
CA LEU A 115 -2.85 -7.03 5.78
C LEU A 115 -2.60 -8.35 5.04
N LEU A 116 -1.34 -8.72 4.85
CA LEU A 116 -0.93 -9.94 4.13
C LEU A 116 -0.87 -11.19 5.02
N THR A 117 -1.32 -11.12 6.25
CA THR A 117 -1.23 -12.21 7.23
C THR A 117 -1.78 -13.55 6.71
N TYR A 118 -2.84 -13.52 5.91
CA TYR A 118 -3.50 -14.71 5.36
C TYR A 118 -3.15 -14.99 3.89
N TYR A 119 -2.27 -14.18 3.28
CA TYR A 119 -1.70 -14.44 1.96
C TYR A 119 -0.38 -15.21 2.09
N LYS A 120 -0.17 -16.21 1.24
CA LYS A 120 1.03 -17.04 1.29
C LYS A 120 2.16 -16.56 0.37
N ASN A 121 1.81 -15.95 -0.75
CA ASN A 121 2.74 -15.73 -1.87
C ASN A 121 2.96 -14.26 -2.20
N ILE A 122 2.42 -13.31 -1.43
CA ILE A 122 2.64 -11.88 -1.66
C ILE A 122 3.70 -11.38 -0.69
N ARG A 123 4.74 -10.76 -1.24
CA ARG A 123 5.88 -10.22 -0.50
C ARG A 123 5.98 -8.71 -0.67
N VAL A 124 6.28 -8.03 0.43
CA VAL A 124 6.53 -6.58 0.45
C VAL A 124 7.95 -6.34 0.93
N ALA A 125 8.70 -5.56 0.19
CA ALA A 125 10.02 -5.06 0.59
C ALA A 125 9.99 -3.56 0.86
N VAL A 126 10.89 -3.08 1.71
CA VAL A 126 11.09 -1.66 1.98
C VAL A 126 12.55 -1.28 1.70
N VAL A 127 12.74 -0.20 0.95
CA VAL A 127 14.07 0.34 0.64
C VAL A 127 14.14 1.83 0.98
N TYR A 128 15.16 2.22 1.74
CA TYR A 128 15.33 3.60 2.23
C TYR A 128 16.80 3.94 2.45
N GLY A 129 17.12 5.22 2.42
CA GLY A 129 18.46 5.73 2.71
C GLY A 129 18.86 5.58 4.17
N GLY A 130 20.17 5.62 4.44
CA GLY A 130 20.72 5.53 5.80
C GLY A 130 20.89 4.11 6.36
N ALA A 131 20.49 3.08 5.63
CA ALA A 131 20.76 1.67 5.94
C ALA A 131 21.71 1.05 4.92
N LYS A 132 22.34 -0.07 5.30
CA LYS A 132 23.21 -0.81 4.38
C LYS A 132 22.41 -1.35 3.19
N ILE A 133 22.91 -1.08 1.99
CA ILE A 133 22.19 -1.44 0.75
C ILE A 133 22.15 -2.95 0.52
N GLU A 134 23.13 -3.69 1.00
CA GLU A 134 23.26 -5.14 0.80
C GLU A 134 22.06 -5.92 1.37
N GLY A 135 21.56 -5.50 2.53
CA GLY A 135 20.36 -6.09 3.14
C GLY A 135 19.12 -5.85 2.31
N GLN A 136 19.02 -4.67 1.68
CA GLN A 136 17.90 -4.33 0.79
C GLN A 136 17.98 -5.09 -0.53
N ILE A 137 19.19 -5.24 -1.10
CA ILE A 137 19.40 -6.07 -2.29
C ILE A 137 18.95 -7.52 -2.03
N LYS A 138 19.25 -8.05 -0.85
CA LYS A 138 18.79 -9.39 -0.47
C LYS A 138 17.26 -9.49 -0.41
N GLN A 139 16.58 -8.47 0.10
CA GLN A 139 15.11 -8.43 0.09
C GLN A 139 14.57 -8.40 -1.34
N LEU A 140 15.15 -7.60 -2.23
CA LEU A 140 14.71 -7.48 -3.62
C LEU A 140 14.92 -8.78 -4.42
N LYS A 141 15.96 -9.57 -4.10
CA LYS A 141 16.19 -10.89 -4.70
C LYS A 141 15.12 -11.93 -4.36
N ASN A 142 14.27 -11.66 -3.37
CA ASN A 142 13.13 -12.52 -3.06
C ASN A 142 11.90 -12.21 -3.92
N HIS A 143 12.06 -11.41 -4.98
CA HIS A 143 10.99 -11.04 -5.92
C HIS A 143 9.72 -10.53 -5.24
N PRO A 144 9.79 -9.41 -4.49
CA PRO A 144 8.60 -8.82 -3.87
C PRO A 144 7.69 -8.24 -4.95
N GLN A 145 6.40 -8.51 -4.84
CA GLN A 145 5.39 -7.91 -5.71
C GLN A 145 5.14 -6.44 -5.38
N ILE A 146 5.39 -6.03 -4.13
CA ILE A 146 5.22 -4.64 -3.68
C ILE A 146 6.54 -4.13 -3.09
N VAL A 147 6.93 -2.93 -3.48
CA VAL A 147 8.08 -2.23 -2.89
C VAL A 147 7.62 -0.89 -2.33
N VAL A 148 7.97 -0.63 -1.08
CA VAL A 148 7.85 0.68 -0.44
C VAL A 148 9.22 1.33 -0.41
N ALA A 149 9.35 2.54 -0.92
CA ALA A 149 10.65 3.17 -1.10
C ALA A 149 10.66 4.65 -0.75
N THR A 150 11.80 5.12 -0.22
CA THR A 150 12.15 6.55 -0.32
C THR A 150 12.74 6.82 -1.70
N PRO A 151 12.46 8.02 -2.30
CA PRO A 151 12.81 8.29 -3.70
C PRO A 151 14.29 8.13 -4.03
N GLY A 152 15.19 8.64 -3.19
CA GLY A 152 16.63 8.59 -3.44
C GLY A 152 17.18 7.16 -3.47
N ARG A 153 16.77 6.31 -2.53
CA ARG A 153 17.20 4.92 -2.46
C ARG A 153 16.55 4.07 -3.56
N LEU A 154 15.34 4.39 -3.97
CA LEU A 154 14.71 3.77 -5.14
C LEU A 154 15.56 3.97 -6.39
N MET A 155 15.98 5.22 -6.64
CA MET A 155 16.82 5.55 -7.79
C MET A 155 18.19 4.87 -7.73
N ASP A 156 18.77 4.70 -6.54
CA ASP A 156 20.02 3.97 -6.35
C ASP A 156 19.87 2.48 -6.76
N HIS A 157 18.80 1.82 -6.31
CA HIS A 157 18.50 0.44 -6.72
C HIS A 157 18.23 0.31 -8.21
N TYR A 158 17.51 1.25 -8.80
CA TYR A 158 17.24 1.28 -10.23
C TYR A 158 18.55 1.39 -11.05
N LYS A 159 19.42 2.33 -10.69
CA LYS A 159 20.74 2.50 -11.34
C LYS A 159 21.67 1.29 -11.19
N ARG A 160 21.55 0.56 -10.10
CA ARG A 160 22.30 -0.69 -9.84
C ARG A 160 21.68 -1.93 -10.50
N HIS A 161 20.55 -1.78 -11.19
CA HIS A 161 19.77 -2.90 -11.76
C HIS A 161 19.38 -3.97 -10.71
N THR A 162 19.26 -3.57 -9.44
CA THR A 162 18.75 -4.43 -8.37
C THR A 162 17.25 -4.39 -8.26
N LEU A 163 16.60 -3.51 -9.02
CA LEU A 163 15.17 -3.35 -9.18
C LEU A 163 14.88 -2.89 -10.60
N SER A 164 13.91 -3.54 -11.27
CA SER A 164 13.50 -3.23 -12.63
C SER A 164 12.01 -3.01 -12.72
N PHE A 165 11.60 -2.15 -13.66
CA PHE A 165 10.19 -1.86 -13.97
C PHE A 165 9.81 -2.32 -15.38
N ASP A 166 10.65 -3.10 -16.05
CA ASP A 166 10.58 -3.40 -17.49
C ASP A 166 9.65 -4.56 -17.84
N LYS A 167 8.66 -4.86 -16.98
CA LYS A 167 7.66 -5.91 -17.24
C LYS A 167 6.24 -5.43 -17.02
#